data_423faf35861e2ecf8f74ae528b81fa1d
#
_entry.id   423faf35861e2ecf8f74ae528b81fa1d
#
_cell.length_a   1.000
_cell.length_b   1.000
_cell.length_c   1.000
_cell.angle_alpha   90.00
_cell.angle_beta   90.00
_cell.angle_gamma   90.00
#
_symmetry.space_group_name_H-M   'P 1'
#
loop_
_entity.id
_entity.type
_entity.pdbx_description
1 polymer ?
#
loop_
_entity_poly.entity_id
_entity_poly.type
_entity_poly.pdbx_seq_one_letter_code
_entity_poly.pdbx_strand_id
1 'polypeptide(L)'
;MRFRYTSLKRWSGGALVALAVGLTGCMGGAAEEPVLKPPLEGTEAPIASAPPDDVIAVIGGRPIYRSALLDRLIAGYGAEVLREMLLQEAVAMEAARLGIAVTNEELDREIRRMSEGYESEQAFYRTMEEQLGMDRQAVREDAKYRLLLEKLATKDAEVSEDDIRKYYNEHRDEYGPRKQMEIAWILTGSAEEAAQVMRELESGADFAVLAARYSIDELTAAEGGNLGWIEEGDPFYDARLLEAAAELETGEATGPLELDEGYAVIRLLGVKIIRERPLEAVREEIRMCLALEQAVPLRELERQLLDKYGAQVFDPRLSLE
;
A
#
# COMPACT_ATOMS: atom_id res chain seq x y z
N MET A 1 -4.25 23.57 -11.27
CA MET A 1 -4.37 22.11 -11.24
C MET A 1 -3.51 21.62 -10.06
N ARG A 2 -4.16 21.38 -8.92
CA ARG A 2 -3.46 21.04 -7.67
C ARG A 2 -3.11 19.56 -7.71
N PHE A 3 -1.87 19.22 -7.99
CA PHE A 3 -1.32 17.90 -7.64
C PHE A 3 -1.04 17.90 -6.14
N ARG A 4 -2.02 17.47 -5.37
CA ARG A 4 -1.80 17.07 -3.98
C ARG A 4 -0.90 15.85 -4.03
N TYR A 5 0.27 15.95 -3.40
CA TYR A 5 1.01 14.80 -2.93
C TYR A 5 0.14 14.10 -1.89
N THR A 6 -0.83 13.33 -2.37
CA THR A 6 -1.55 12.42 -1.50
C THR A 6 -0.59 11.31 -1.16
N SER A 7 -0.13 11.33 0.10
CA SER A 7 0.36 10.12 0.75
C SER A 7 -0.44 8.94 0.21
N LEU A 8 0.24 7.91 -0.26
CA LEU A 8 -0.36 6.62 -0.60
C LEU A 8 -1.15 6.13 0.62
N LYS A 9 -2.41 6.55 0.71
CA LYS A 9 -3.38 5.95 1.62
C LYS A 9 -3.61 4.53 1.11
N ARG A 10 -3.18 3.58 1.93
CA ARG A 10 -3.62 2.19 2.05
C ARG A 10 -4.65 1.78 0.99
N TRP A 11 -4.22 1.06 0.01
CA TRP A 11 -5.09 0.22 -0.79
C TRP A 11 -5.37 -1.06 0.01
N SER A 12 -6.33 -0.99 0.93
CA SER A 12 -6.99 -2.15 1.49
C SER A 12 -8.22 -2.43 0.63
N GLY A 13 -8.07 -3.29 -0.34
CA GLY A 13 -9.15 -3.68 -1.23
C GLY A 13 -8.82 -5.00 -1.90
N GLY A 14 -8.66 -6.05 -1.09
CA GLY A 14 -8.63 -7.42 -1.56
C GLY A 14 -10.04 -7.82 -2.01
N ALA A 15 -10.31 -7.78 -3.31
CA ALA A 15 -11.49 -8.43 -3.89
C ALA A 15 -11.25 -9.94 -3.89
N LEU A 16 -11.70 -10.61 -2.84
CA LEU A 16 -11.89 -12.05 -2.82
C LEU A 16 -13.06 -12.38 -3.75
N VAL A 17 -12.74 -12.85 -4.96
CA VAL A 17 -13.72 -13.51 -5.83
C VAL A 17 -13.98 -14.90 -5.25
N ALA A 18 -15.00 -15.02 -4.43
CA ALA A 18 -15.54 -16.30 -3.99
C ALA A 18 -16.31 -16.92 -5.17
N LEU A 19 -15.74 -17.93 -5.81
CA LEU A 19 -16.44 -18.82 -6.74
C LEU A 19 -17.34 -19.75 -5.91
N ALA A 20 -18.62 -19.40 -5.81
CA ALA A 20 -19.64 -20.28 -5.27
C ALA A 20 -19.95 -21.37 -6.32
N VAL A 21 -19.46 -22.58 -6.10
CA VAL A 21 -19.92 -23.78 -6.80
C VAL A 21 -21.21 -24.23 -6.12
N GLY A 22 -22.31 -23.99 -6.79
CA GLY A 22 -23.64 -24.49 -6.39
C GLY A 22 -23.71 -26.01 -6.54
N LEU A 23 -23.86 -26.71 -5.43
CA LEU A 23 -24.29 -28.11 -5.37
C LEU A 23 -25.81 -28.16 -5.28
N THR A 24 -26.46 -28.44 -6.41
CA THR A 24 -27.84 -28.90 -6.41
C THR A 24 -27.84 -30.42 -6.35
N GLY A 25 -28.38 -30.96 -5.28
CA GLY A 25 -28.59 -32.38 -5.12
C GLY A 25 -29.80 -32.90 -5.91
N CYS A 26 -29.80 -34.18 -6.23
CA CYS A 26 -31.00 -35.04 -6.10
C CYS A 26 -30.64 -36.52 -6.27
N MET A 27 -30.97 -37.24 -5.23
CA MET A 27 -31.57 -38.58 -5.12
C MET A 27 -31.07 -39.80 -5.92
N GLY A 28 -30.59 -40.78 -5.13
CA GLY A 28 -31.18 -42.11 -5.16
C GLY A 28 -30.61 -43.12 -6.16
N GLY A 29 -29.84 -44.08 -5.66
CA GLY A 29 -29.48 -45.28 -6.40
C GLY A 29 -28.54 -46.17 -5.58
N ALA A 30 -29.01 -47.38 -5.26
CA ALA A 30 -28.43 -48.32 -4.33
C ALA A 30 -26.97 -48.69 -4.57
N ALA A 31 -26.29 -48.98 -3.48
CA ALA A 31 -24.90 -49.39 -3.38
C ALA A 31 -24.64 -50.77 -4.01
N GLU A 32 -23.64 -50.84 -4.89
CA GLU A 32 -22.82 -52.04 -5.07
C GLU A 32 -21.40 -51.68 -4.65
N GLU A 33 -20.90 -52.39 -3.63
CA GLU A 33 -19.53 -52.30 -3.17
C GLU A 33 -18.57 -52.78 -4.28
N PRO A 34 -17.56 -52.02 -4.67
CA PRO A 34 -16.49 -52.56 -5.51
C PRO A 34 -15.52 -53.37 -4.63
N VAL A 35 -15.42 -54.65 -4.95
CA VAL A 35 -14.42 -55.59 -4.48
C VAL A 35 -13.03 -55.04 -4.64
N LEU A 36 -12.32 -54.80 -3.54
CA LEU A 36 -10.88 -54.49 -3.50
C LEU A 36 -10.08 -55.64 -4.11
N LYS A 37 -9.48 -55.42 -5.27
CA LYS A 37 -8.41 -56.28 -5.79
C LYS A 37 -7.14 -56.06 -4.97
N PRO A 38 -6.38 -57.15 -4.65
CA PRO A 38 -5.11 -57.03 -3.90
C PRO A 38 -4.09 -56.21 -4.70
N PRO A 39 -3.12 -55.53 -4.02
CA PRO A 39 -2.11 -54.72 -4.66
C PRO A 39 -1.22 -55.60 -5.53
N LEU A 40 -1.05 -55.18 -6.79
CA LEU A 40 -0.03 -55.74 -7.68
C LEU A 40 1.35 -55.39 -7.11
N GLU A 41 2.16 -56.44 -6.93
CA GLU A 41 3.55 -56.40 -6.49
C GLU A 41 4.36 -55.37 -7.26
N GLY A 42 5.27 -54.73 -6.55
CA GLY A 42 6.11 -53.64 -6.96
C GLY A 42 6.84 -53.86 -8.27
N THR A 43 6.57 -52.93 -9.17
CA THR A 43 7.56 -52.52 -10.15
C THR A 43 8.18 -51.25 -9.60
N GLU A 44 9.40 -51.36 -9.06
CA GLU A 44 10.24 -50.20 -8.78
C GLU A 44 10.29 -49.37 -10.10
N ALA A 45 9.61 -48.23 -10.09
CA ALA A 45 9.75 -47.25 -11.17
C ALA A 45 11.25 -46.89 -11.24
N PRO A 46 11.88 -46.91 -12.41
CA PRO A 46 13.27 -46.49 -12.55
C PRO A 46 13.40 -45.09 -11.98
N ILE A 47 14.39 -44.87 -11.12
CA ILE A 47 14.81 -43.60 -10.59
C ILE A 47 14.94 -42.69 -11.83
N ALA A 48 13.96 -41.79 -12.03
CA ALA A 48 13.94 -40.89 -13.16
C ALA A 48 15.25 -40.11 -13.13
N SER A 49 16.09 -40.31 -14.17
CA SER A 49 17.23 -39.44 -14.43
C SER A 49 16.73 -38.01 -14.32
N ALA A 50 17.50 -37.11 -13.66
CA ALA A 50 17.18 -35.71 -13.54
C ALA A 50 16.60 -35.16 -14.85
N PRO A 51 15.49 -34.43 -14.82
CA PRO A 51 14.90 -33.93 -16.07
C PRO A 51 15.94 -33.09 -16.82
N PRO A 52 15.91 -33.07 -18.15
CA PRO A 52 16.75 -32.19 -18.94
C PRO A 52 16.66 -30.77 -18.42
N ASP A 53 17.73 -29.99 -18.42
CA ASP A 53 17.82 -28.63 -17.84
C ASP A 53 16.68 -27.67 -18.24
N ASP A 54 15.97 -27.99 -19.30
CA ASP A 54 14.84 -27.21 -19.83
C ASP A 54 13.47 -27.62 -19.25
N VAL A 55 13.35 -28.77 -18.58
CA VAL A 55 12.11 -29.22 -17.92
C VAL A 55 12.08 -28.66 -16.51
N ILE A 56 11.13 -27.77 -16.22
CA ILE A 56 11.00 -27.09 -14.91
C ILE A 56 9.95 -27.70 -14.00
N ALA A 57 9.00 -28.48 -14.56
CA ALA A 57 7.98 -29.18 -13.78
C ALA A 57 7.42 -30.37 -14.57
N VAL A 58 6.82 -31.32 -13.85
CA VAL A 58 6.10 -32.46 -14.46
C VAL A 58 4.79 -32.67 -13.72
N ILE A 59 3.68 -32.83 -14.44
CA ILE A 59 2.38 -33.19 -13.89
C ILE A 59 1.76 -34.35 -14.68
N GLY A 60 1.42 -35.45 -14.01
CA GLY A 60 0.86 -36.65 -14.67
C GLY A 60 1.76 -37.18 -15.80
N GLY A 61 3.08 -37.12 -15.65
CA GLY A 61 4.06 -37.53 -16.66
C GLY A 61 4.25 -36.54 -17.82
N ARG A 62 3.54 -35.41 -17.85
CA ARG A 62 3.66 -34.36 -18.89
C ARG A 62 4.64 -33.29 -18.44
N PRO A 63 5.72 -33.02 -19.18
CA PRO A 63 6.70 -31.99 -18.82
C PRO A 63 6.19 -30.61 -19.13
N ILE A 64 6.56 -29.64 -18.27
CA ILE A 64 6.46 -28.21 -18.50
C ILE A 64 7.89 -27.70 -18.73
N TYR A 65 8.09 -27.03 -19.84
CA TYR A 65 9.38 -26.52 -20.26
C TYR A 65 9.56 -25.06 -19.84
N ARG A 66 10.81 -24.67 -19.59
CA ARG A 66 11.22 -23.30 -19.27
C ARG A 66 10.77 -22.32 -20.36
N SER A 67 10.93 -22.70 -21.63
CA SER A 67 10.50 -21.89 -22.78
C SER A 67 9.01 -21.55 -22.72
N ALA A 68 8.17 -22.53 -22.41
CA ALA A 68 6.72 -22.31 -22.29
C ALA A 68 6.35 -21.34 -21.14
N LEU A 69 7.09 -21.37 -20.02
CA LEU A 69 6.93 -20.39 -18.95
C LEU A 69 7.39 -19.00 -19.39
N LEU A 70 8.58 -18.90 -20.01
CA LEU A 70 9.12 -17.63 -20.50
C LEU A 70 8.21 -17.00 -21.56
N ASP A 71 7.69 -17.78 -22.50
CA ASP A 71 6.76 -17.27 -23.52
C ASP A 71 5.48 -16.68 -22.88
N ARG A 72 4.95 -17.32 -21.84
CA ARG A 72 3.81 -16.79 -21.07
C ARG A 72 4.14 -15.51 -20.33
N LEU A 73 5.31 -15.44 -19.67
CA LEU A 73 5.76 -14.24 -18.98
C LEU A 73 6.00 -13.08 -19.97
N ILE A 74 6.64 -13.35 -21.09
CA ILE A 74 6.85 -12.35 -22.14
C ILE A 74 5.51 -11.85 -22.71
N ALA A 75 4.57 -12.75 -22.99
CA ALA A 75 3.27 -12.38 -23.52
C ALA A 75 2.42 -11.56 -22.52
N GLY A 76 2.56 -11.82 -21.21
CA GLY A 76 1.77 -11.16 -20.18
C GLY A 76 2.38 -9.87 -19.63
N TYR A 77 3.69 -9.83 -19.50
CA TYR A 77 4.40 -8.76 -18.78
C TYR A 77 5.62 -8.21 -19.53
N GLY A 78 5.99 -8.81 -20.64
CA GLY A 78 7.27 -8.53 -21.31
C GLY A 78 7.39 -7.09 -21.80
N ALA A 79 6.33 -6.50 -22.33
CA ALA A 79 6.36 -5.12 -22.83
C ALA A 79 6.59 -4.10 -21.68
N GLU A 80 5.91 -4.31 -20.55
CA GLU A 80 6.07 -3.45 -19.37
C GLU A 80 7.46 -3.56 -18.76
N VAL A 81 7.94 -4.79 -18.54
CA VAL A 81 9.29 -5.04 -18.02
C VAL A 81 10.37 -4.49 -18.96
N LEU A 82 10.23 -4.70 -20.27
CA LEU A 82 11.18 -4.15 -21.24
C LEU A 82 11.20 -2.63 -21.24
N ARG A 83 10.02 -1.99 -21.16
CA ARG A 83 9.92 -0.54 -21.03
C ARG A 83 10.66 -0.04 -19.80
N GLU A 84 10.44 -0.67 -18.65
CA GLU A 84 11.13 -0.32 -17.40
C GLU A 84 12.64 -0.46 -17.54
N MET A 85 13.14 -1.55 -18.11
CA MET A 85 14.57 -1.75 -18.38
C MET A 85 15.17 -0.67 -19.27
N LEU A 86 14.46 -0.30 -20.35
CA LEU A 86 14.89 0.76 -21.27
C LEU A 86 14.92 2.13 -20.57
N LEU A 87 13.93 2.43 -19.74
CA LEU A 87 13.88 3.67 -18.96
C LEU A 87 15.00 3.74 -17.93
N GLN A 88 15.24 2.67 -17.19
CA GLN A 88 16.34 2.60 -16.22
C GLN A 88 17.70 2.85 -16.90
N GLU A 89 17.92 2.26 -18.05
CA GLU A 89 19.15 2.45 -18.82
C GLU A 89 19.26 3.89 -19.36
N ALA A 90 18.20 4.43 -19.95
CA ALA A 90 18.18 5.80 -20.48
C ALA A 90 18.42 6.86 -19.38
N VAL A 91 17.81 6.68 -18.21
CA VAL A 91 18.01 7.55 -17.03
C VAL A 91 19.45 7.43 -16.52
N ALA A 92 19.99 6.21 -16.42
CA ALA A 92 21.38 5.99 -16.00
C ALA A 92 22.38 6.63 -16.97
N MET A 93 22.16 6.48 -18.27
CA MET A 93 23.02 7.10 -19.31
C MET A 93 22.98 8.63 -19.22
N GLU A 94 21.80 9.24 -19.05
CA GLU A 94 21.68 10.70 -18.94
C GLU A 94 22.31 11.22 -17.64
N ALA A 95 22.06 10.54 -16.52
CA ALA A 95 22.66 10.89 -15.24
C ALA A 95 24.20 10.84 -15.31
N ALA A 96 24.76 9.77 -15.88
CA ALA A 96 26.20 9.64 -16.07
C ALA A 96 26.78 10.74 -16.97
N ARG A 97 26.08 11.08 -18.09
CA ARG A 97 26.48 12.15 -19.00
C ARG A 97 26.55 13.52 -18.32
N LEU A 98 25.65 13.77 -17.37
CA LEU A 98 25.55 15.03 -16.63
C LEU A 98 26.35 15.03 -15.32
N GLY A 99 26.96 13.89 -14.92
CA GLY A 99 27.64 13.77 -13.64
C GLY A 99 26.67 13.77 -12.44
N ILE A 100 25.39 13.45 -12.67
CA ILE A 100 24.37 13.35 -11.62
C ILE A 100 24.42 11.94 -11.01
N ALA A 101 24.48 11.87 -9.70
CA ALA A 101 24.50 10.61 -8.97
C ALA A 101 23.59 10.67 -7.74
N VAL A 102 23.16 9.51 -7.28
CA VAL A 102 22.47 9.32 -5.98
C VAL A 102 23.48 8.74 -5.01
N THR A 103 23.69 9.41 -3.88
CA THR A 103 24.56 8.92 -2.82
C THR A 103 23.85 7.86 -1.97
N ASN A 104 24.64 7.09 -1.20
CA ASN A 104 24.03 6.11 -0.28
C ASN A 104 23.18 6.80 0.79
N GLU A 105 23.63 7.98 1.28
CA GLU A 105 22.91 8.76 2.28
C GLU A 105 21.53 9.25 1.76
N GLU A 106 21.45 9.65 0.49
CA GLU A 106 20.20 10.03 -0.16
C GLU A 106 19.26 8.82 -0.29
N LEU A 107 19.81 7.70 -0.76
CA LEU A 107 19.05 6.46 -0.90
C LEU A 107 18.53 5.94 0.44
N ASP A 108 19.37 5.93 1.48
CA ASP A 108 18.97 5.47 2.81
C ASP A 108 17.92 6.42 3.45
N ARG A 109 18.00 7.71 3.16
CA ARG A 109 17.00 8.70 3.58
C ARG A 109 15.67 8.45 2.88
N GLU A 110 15.69 8.16 1.59
CA GLU A 110 14.49 7.82 0.82
C GLU A 110 13.83 6.53 1.32
N ILE A 111 14.62 5.48 1.57
CA ILE A 111 14.11 4.23 2.14
C ILE A 111 13.46 4.47 3.51
N ARG A 112 14.08 5.26 4.39
CA ARG A 112 13.46 5.63 5.68
C ARG A 112 12.13 6.34 5.47
N ARG A 113 12.06 7.29 4.53
CA ARG A 113 10.83 8.00 4.18
C ARG A 113 9.74 7.06 3.66
N MET A 114 10.10 6.12 2.78
CA MET A 114 9.17 5.10 2.26
C MET A 114 8.66 4.16 3.35
N SER A 115 9.47 3.90 4.37
CA SER A 115 9.10 3.03 5.50
C SER A 115 8.32 3.75 6.60
N GLU A 116 8.13 5.06 6.52
CA GLU A 116 7.28 5.81 7.45
C GLU A 116 5.84 5.29 7.39
N GLY A 117 5.27 5.00 8.57
CA GLY A 117 3.92 4.42 8.69
C GLY A 117 3.90 2.89 8.77
N TYR A 118 5.02 2.21 8.56
CA TYR A 118 5.17 0.80 8.89
C TYR A 118 5.73 0.64 10.31
N GLU A 119 5.46 -0.49 10.95
CA GLU A 119 5.96 -0.79 12.31
C GLU A 119 7.50 -0.75 12.40
N SER A 120 8.16 -1.10 11.30
CA SER A 120 9.62 -1.11 11.17
C SER A 120 10.03 -1.14 9.69
N GLU A 121 11.28 -0.77 9.38
CA GLU A 121 11.85 -0.94 8.04
C GLU A 121 11.79 -2.39 7.57
N GLN A 122 11.92 -3.36 8.48
CA GLN A 122 11.80 -4.78 8.15
C GLN A 122 10.36 -5.17 7.77
N ALA A 123 9.35 -4.60 8.45
CA ALA A 123 7.94 -4.78 8.09
C ALA A 123 7.63 -4.18 6.72
N PHE A 124 8.20 -3.01 6.42
CA PHE A 124 8.11 -2.38 5.10
C PHE A 124 8.64 -3.32 4.00
N TYR A 125 9.88 -3.82 4.11
CA TYR A 125 10.44 -4.72 3.09
C TYR A 125 9.65 -6.02 2.94
N ARG A 126 9.15 -6.59 4.04
CA ARG A 126 8.29 -7.77 3.98
C ARG A 126 7.02 -7.49 3.18
N THR A 127 6.38 -6.35 3.42
CA THR A 127 5.18 -5.95 2.68
C THR A 127 5.48 -5.76 1.18
N MET A 128 6.63 -5.17 0.83
CA MET A 128 7.06 -5.03 -0.57
C MET A 128 7.26 -6.39 -1.24
N GLU A 129 7.88 -7.33 -0.55
CA GLU A 129 8.08 -8.68 -1.05
C GLU A 129 6.76 -9.44 -1.21
N GLU A 130 5.88 -9.41 -0.19
CA GLU A 130 4.61 -10.14 -0.20
C GLU A 130 3.59 -9.56 -1.20
N GLN A 131 3.51 -8.24 -1.34
CA GLN A 131 2.49 -7.58 -2.17
C GLN A 131 2.96 -7.29 -3.60
N LEU A 132 4.24 -6.99 -3.79
CA LEU A 132 4.80 -6.56 -5.08
C LEU A 132 5.86 -7.51 -5.63
N GLY A 133 6.27 -8.53 -4.87
CA GLY A 133 7.36 -9.43 -5.26
C GLY A 133 8.73 -8.75 -5.32
N MET A 134 8.87 -7.57 -4.69
CA MET A 134 10.11 -6.79 -4.69
C MET A 134 10.97 -7.18 -3.47
N ASP A 135 12.10 -7.79 -3.72
CA ASP A 135 13.09 -8.00 -2.67
C ASP A 135 13.75 -6.67 -2.25
N ARG A 136 14.58 -6.72 -1.21
CA ARG A 136 15.26 -5.54 -0.68
C ARG A 136 16.11 -4.81 -1.73
N GLN A 137 16.73 -5.55 -2.64
CA GLN A 137 17.55 -4.98 -3.70
C GLN A 137 16.67 -4.28 -4.75
N ALA A 138 15.59 -4.91 -5.19
CA ALA A 138 14.64 -4.33 -6.14
C ALA A 138 14.03 -3.02 -5.62
N VAL A 139 13.65 -2.96 -4.34
CA VAL A 139 13.15 -1.73 -3.70
C VAL A 139 14.21 -0.62 -3.72
N ARG A 140 15.48 -0.95 -3.45
CA ARG A 140 16.58 0.06 -3.49
C ARG A 140 16.89 0.53 -4.91
N GLU A 141 16.83 -0.35 -5.89
CA GLU A 141 17.02 -0.01 -7.31
C GLU A 141 15.89 0.90 -7.81
N ASP A 142 14.64 0.61 -7.48
CA ASP A 142 13.49 1.46 -7.78
C ASP A 142 13.63 2.85 -7.13
N ALA A 143 13.95 2.90 -5.85
CA ALA A 143 14.18 4.16 -5.14
C ALA A 143 15.31 4.99 -5.77
N LYS A 144 16.41 4.33 -6.17
CA LYS A 144 17.54 4.97 -6.86
C LYS A 144 17.13 5.51 -8.23
N TYR A 145 16.38 4.74 -9.00
CA TYR A 145 15.85 5.17 -10.29
C TYR A 145 15.00 6.43 -10.15
N ARG A 146 14.04 6.44 -9.21
CA ARG A 146 13.18 7.62 -8.95
C ARG A 146 13.98 8.83 -8.56
N LEU A 147 14.93 8.70 -7.63
CA LEU A 147 15.79 9.81 -7.22
C LEU A 147 16.64 10.35 -8.39
N LEU A 148 17.16 9.48 -9.28
CA LEU A 148 17.87 9.93 -10.49
C LEU A 148 16.94 10.69 -11.42
N LEU A 149 15.73 10.18 -11.66
CA LEU A 149 14.74 10.80 -12.53
C LEU A 149 14.31 12.19 -12.01
N GLU A 150 14.06 12.32 -10.71
CA GLU A 150 13.76 13.58 -10.05
C GLU A 150 14.92 14.59 -10.17
N LYS A 151 16.15 14.16 -9.93
CA LYS A 151 17.33 15.01 -10.10
C LYS A 151 17.54 15.47 -11.54
N LEU A 152 17.27 14.60 -12.51
CA LEU A 152 17.30 14.95 -13.92
C LEU A 152 16.21 15.94 -14.30
N ALA A 153 15.00 15.75 -13.79
CA ALA A 153 13.87 16.64 -14.04
C ALA A 153 14.11 18.05 -13.48
N THR A 154 14.75 18.12 -12.31
CA THR A 154 14.92 19.37 -11.57
C THR A 154 16.30 20.04 -11.77
N LYS A 155 17.16 19.49 -12.63
CA LYS A 155 18.53 19.97 -12.82
C LYS A 155 18.68 21.45 -13.21
N ASP A 156 17.68 22.00 -13.89
CA ASP A 156 17.64 23.40 -14.35
C ASP A 156 16.65 24.25 -13.54
N ALA A 157 16.04 23.72 -12.50
CA ALA A 157 15.10 24.45 -11.66
C ALA A 157 15.85 25.39 -10.70
N GLU A 158 15.40 26.64 -10.62
CA GLU A 158 15.93 27.62 -9.70
C GLU A 158 14.90 27.87 -8.58
N VAL A 159 15.22 27.43 -7.37
CA VAL A 159 14.40 27.63 -6.18
C VAL A 159 15.18 28.47 -5.17
N SER A 160 14.68 29.67 -4.90
CA SER A 160 15.31 30.58 -3.95
C SER A 160 14.97 30.22 -2.49
N GLU A 161 15.80 30.71 -1.56
CA GLU A 161 15.50 30.56 -0.12
C GLU A 161 14.22 31.29 0.30
N ASP A 162 13.86 32.35 -0.39
CA ASP A 162 12.62 33.10 -0.13
C ASP A 162 11.40 32.30 -0.59
N ASP A 163 11.49 31.55 -1.71
CA ASP A 163 10.43 30.64 -2.14
C ASP A 163 10.20 29.53 -1.13
N ILE A 164 11.29 28.95 -0.61
CA ILE A 164 11.23 27.89 0.41
C ILE A 164 10.55 28.41 1.68
N ARG A 165 10.96 29.59 2.17
CA ARG A 165 10.35 30.22 3.36
C ARG A 165 8.89 30.55 3.15
N LYS A 166 8.57 31.07 1.96
CA LYS A 166 7.19 31.39 1.58
C LYS A 166 6.33 30.12 1.59
N TYR A 167 6.77 29.07 0.92
CA TYR A 167 6.08 27.78 0.88
C TYR A 167 5.86 27.24 2.29
N TYR A 168 6.90 27.18 3.13
CA TYR A 168 6.80 26.72 4.51
C TYR A 168 5.77 27.50 5.32
N ASN A 169 5.73 28.82 5.17
CA ASN A 169 4.78 29.66 5.88
C ASN A 169 3.34 29.51 5.39
N GLU A 170 3.15 29.28 4.09
CA GLU A 170 1.82 29.07 3.47
C GLU A 170 1.26 27.68 3.80
N HIS A 171 2.13 26.70 4.13
CA HIS A 171 1.76 25.33 4.46
C HIS A 171 2.13 24.98 5.91
N ARG A 172 2.11 25.97 6.80
CA ARG A 172 2.58 25.81 8.18
C ARG A 172 1.77 24.78 8.98
N ASP A 173 0.52 24.60 8.64
CA ASP A 173 -0.38 23.56 9.16
C ASP A 173 0.10 22.13 8.85
N GLU A 174 0.76 21.92 7.71
CA GLU A 174 1.33 20.62 7.33
C GLU A 174 2.62 20.27 8.11
N TYR A 175 3.36 21.28 8.55
CA TYR A 175 4.64 21.14 9.26
C TYR A 175 4.53 21.37 10.77
N GLY A 176 3.43 21.95 11.24
CA GLY A 176 3.18 22.23 12.65
C GLY A 176 3.00 20.97 13.50
N PRO A 177 2.97 21.14 14.83
CA PRO A 177 2.63 20.04 15.71
C PRO A 177 1.17 19.65 15.47
N ARG A 178 0.91 18.35 15.38
CA ARG A 178 -0.43 17.78 15.16
C ARG A 178 -0.71 16.72 16.20
N LYS A 179 -1.94 16.67 16.67
CA LYS A 179 -2.43 15.62 17.56
C LYS A 179 -3.29 14.66 16.73
N GLN A 180 -2.98 13.39 16.81
CA GLN A 180 -3.79 12.31 16.28
C GLN A 180 -4.36 11.50 17.43
N MET A 181 -5.60 11.09 17.28
CA MET A 181 -6.34 10.27 18.23
C MET A 181 -6.74 8.97 17.54
N GLU A 182 -6.47 7.85 18.16
CA GLU A 182 -7.02 6.58 17.72
C GLU A 182 -8.37 6.40 18.41
N ILE A 183 -9.43 6.39 17.61
CA ILE A 183 -10.81 6.41 18.10
C ILE A 183 -11.53 5.14 17.66
N ALA A 184 -12.24 4.51 18.58
CA ALA A 184 -13.25 3.52 18.24
C ALA A 184 -14.64 4.09 18.53
N TRP A 185 -15.63 3.68 17.70
CA TRP A 185 -17.00 4.08 17.90
C TRP A 185 -18.01 2.93 17.80
N ILE A 186 -19.16 3.11 18.40
CA ILE A 186 -20.33 2.26 18.22
C ILE A 186 -21.45 3.20 17.79
N LEU A 187 -21.80 3.17 16.51
CA LEU A 187 -22.87 3.97 15.94
C LEU A 187 -24.19 3.21 16.05
N THR A 188 -25.22 3.83 16.65
CA THR A 188 -26.54 3.23 16.84
C THR A 188 -27.64 4.08 16.21
N GLY A 189 -28.77 3.47 15.91
CA GLY A 189 -29.91 4.17 15.31
C GLY A 189 -30.73 5.02 16.29
N SER A 190 -30.53 4.86 17.60
CA SER A 190 -31.30 5.57 18.63
C SER A 190 -30.46 5.90 19.88
N ALA A 191 -30.86 6.97 20.57
CA ALA A 191 -30.26 7.36 21.84
C ALA A 191 -30.44 6.29 22.93
N GLU A 192 -31.54 5.55 22.90
CA GLU A 192 -31.82 4.46 23.84
C GLU A 192 -30.83 3.31 23.68
N GLU A 193 -30.49 2.93 22.44
CA GLU A 193 -29.49 1.89 22.15
C GLU A 193 -28.10 2.36 22.57
N ALA A 194 -27.70 3.59 22.25
CA ALA A 194 -26.43 4.15 22.70
C ALA A 194 -26.33 4.20 24.23
N ALA A 195 -27.41 4.59 24.91
CA ALA A 195 -27.46 4.56 26.37
C ALA A 195 -27.39 3.13 26.93
N GLN A 196 -27.93 2.13 26.20
CA GLN A 196 -27.79 0.73 26.59
C GLN A 196 -26.32 0.30 26.48
N VAL A 197 -25.63 0.65 25.38
CA VAL A 197 -24.20 0.38 25.18
C VAL A 197 -23.38 0.97 26.36
N MET A 198 -23.64 2.22 26.74
CA MET A 198 -22.95 2.85 27.88
C MET A 198 -23.15 2.07 29.18
N ARG A 199 -24.38 1.64 29.49
CA ARG A 199 -24.65 0.82 30.69
C ARG A 199 -23.90 -0.52 30.69
N GLU A 200 -23.84 -1.17 29.52
CA GLU A 200 -23.09 -2.42 29.40
C GLU A 200 -21.58 -2.22 29.55
N LEU A 201 -21.04 -1.11 29.01
CA LEU A 201 -19.63 -0.73 29.22
C LEU A 201 -19.32 -0.47 30.70
N GLU A 202 -20.20 0.29 31.41
CA GLU A 202 -20.07 0.55 32.84
C GLU A 202 -20.13 -0.76 33.67
N SER A 203 -20.85 -1.78 33.19
CA SER A 203 -20.89 -3.10 33.79
C SER A 203 -19.69 -3.99 33.47
N GLY A 204 -18.74 -3.51 32.65
CA GLY A 204 -17.50 -4.18 32.31
C GLY A 204 -17.54 -4.99 31.01
N ALA A 205 -18.54 -4.77 30.14
CA ALA A 205 -18.57 -5.41 28.83
C ALA A 205 -17.44 -4.88 27.93
N ASP A 206 -16.96 -5.75 27.05
CA ASP A 206 -15.91 -5.41 26.09
C ASP A 206 -16.45 -4.53 24.95
N PHE A 207 -15.76 -3.44 24.64
CA PHE A 207 -16.17 -2.46 23.63
C PHE A 207 -16.28 -3.08 22.23
N ALA A 208 -15.32 -3.93 21.84
CA ALA A 208 -15.33 -4.55 20.53
C ALA A 208 -16.49 -5.55 20.36
N VAL A 209 -16.85 -6.26 21.44
CA VAL A 209 -18.01 -7.14 21.46
C VAL A 209 -19.31 -6.33 21.28
N LEU A 210 -19.41 -5.18 21.93
CA LEU A 210 -20.56 -4.29 21.80
C LEU A 210 -20.62 -3.64 20.43
N ALA A 211 -19.48 -3.25 19.86
CA ALA A 211 -19.39 -2.73 18.49
C ALA A 211 -19.96 -3.74 17.49
N ALA A 212 -19.51 -4.98 17.55
CA ALA A 212 -20.00 -6.06 16.68
C ALA A 212 -21.52 -6.35 16.85
N ARG A 213 -22.08 -6.04 18.04
CA ARG A 213 -23.48 -6.35 18.37
C ARG A 213 -24.45 -5.20 18.06
N TYR A 214 -24.04 -3.96 18.31
CA TYR A 214 -24.91 -2.80 18.29
C TYR A 214 -24.63 -1.81 17.18
N SER A 215 -23.39 -1.79 16.63
CA SER A 215 -23.03 -0.79 15.64
C SER A 215 -23.74 -1.04 14.30
N ILE A 216 -24.38 0.02 13.80
CA ILE A 216 -24.94 0.06 12.44
C ILE A 216 -23.88 0.39 11.38
N ASP A 217 -22.66 0.76 11.79
CA ASP A 217 -21.53 0.91 10.89
C ASP A 217 -20.89 -0.46 10.62
N GLU A 218 -21.35 -1.11 9.55
CA GLU A 218 -20.88 -2.44 9.15
C GLU A 218 -19.37 -2.48 8.79
N LEU A 219 -18.79 -1.33 8.44
CA LEU A 219 -17.39 -1.27 8.01
C LEU A 219 -16.42 -1.50 9.17
N THR A 220 -16.73 -0.95 10.35
CA THR A 220 -15.85 -1.01 11.51
C THR A 220 -16.35 -1.94 12.62
N ALA A 221 -17.65 -2.29 12.62
CA ALA A 221 -18.24 -3.11 13.68
C ALA A 221 -17.49 -4.42 13.96
N ALA A 222 -17.10 -5.15 12.91
CA ALA A 222 -16.36 -6.41 13.03
C ALA A 222 -14.92 -6.23 13.52
N GLU A 223 -14.35 -5.03 13.37
CA GLU A 223 -13.00 -4.64 13.82
C GLU A 223 -13.04 -3.88 15.15
N GLY A 224 -14.11 -4.06 15.93
CA GLY A 224 -14.28 -3.42 17.25
C GLY A 224 -14.64 -1.93 17.18
N GLY A 225 -15.14 -1.46 16.04
CA GLY A 225 -15.50 -0.06 15.82
C GLY A 225 -14.30 0.86 15.58
N ASN A 226 -13.11 0.34 15.32
CA ASN A 226 -11.87 1.14 15.18
C ASN A 226 -11.88 1.99 13.90
N LEU A 227 -11.91 3.32 14.07
CA LEU A 227 -11.81 4.32 12.98
C LEU A 227 -10.34 4.60 12.56
N GLY A 228 -9.38 4.08 13.32
CA GLY A 228 -7.96 4.37 13.14
C GLY A 228 -7.51 5.71 13.72
N TRP A 229 -6.34 6.17 13.27
CA TRP A 229 -5.75 7.43 13.72
C TRP A 229 -6.34 8.61 12.94
N ILE A 230 -6.99 9.55 13.65
CA ILE A 230 -7.68 10.73 13.13
C ILE A 230 -7.02 11.99 13.69
N GLU A 231 -6.81 13.00 12.85
CA GLU A 231 -6.31 14.31 13.32
C GLU A 231 -7.40 15.07 14.10
N GLU A 232 -7.01 15.82 15.14
CA GLU A 232 -7.92 16.55 16.02
C GLU A 232 -8.85 17.53 15.29
N GLY A 233 -8.53 17.97 14.10
CA GLY A 233 -9.36 18.86 13.28
C GLY A 233 -9.71 18.29 11.91
N ASP A 234 -9.77 16.98 11.76
CA ASP A 234 -10.05 16.34 10.47
C ASP A 234 -11.46 16.68 9.98
N PRO A 235 -11.63 17.39 8.84
CA PRO A 235 -12.93 17.84 8.35
C PRO A 235 -13.83 16.71 7.82
N PHE A 236 -13.33 15.47 7.71
CA PHE A 236 -14.11 14.31 7.29
C PHE A 236 -14.91 13.67 8.44
N TYR A 237 -14.65 14.08 9.68
CA TYR A 237 -15.37 13.59 10.85
C TYR A 237 -16.19 14.70 11.50
N ASP A 238 -17.28 14.33 12.15
CA ASP A 238 -18.11 15.28 12.90
C ASP A 238 -17.28 15.95 14.02
N ALA A 239 -17.31 17.26 14.06
CA ALA A 239 -16.55 18.04 15.06
C ALA A 239 -16.91 17.64 16.49
N ARG A 240 -18.20 17.31 16.75
CA ARG A 240 -18.70 16.87 18.08
C ARG A 240 -18.02 15.57 18.53
N LEU A 241 -17.77 14.65 17.58
CA LEU A 241 -17.05 13.41 17.84
C LEU A 241 -15.60 13.69 18.23
N LEU A 242 -14.91 14.55 17.45
CA LEU A 242 -13.50 14.89 17.70
C LEU A 242 -13.31 15.68 18.98
N GLU A 243 -14.19 16.63 19.28
CA GLU A 243 -14.19 17.40 20.51
C GLU A 243 -14.39 16.49 21.73
N ALA A 244 -15.38 15.59 21.67
CA ALA A 244 -15.62 14.64 22.74
C ALA A 244 -14.43 13.68 22.95
N ALA A 245 -13.81 13.19 21.86
CA ALA A 245 -12.62 12.34 21.94
C ALA A 245 -11.40 13.07 22.54
N ALA A 246 -11.27 14.37 22.27
CA ALA A 246 -10.15 15.18 22.77
C ALA A 246 -10.16 15.37 24.29
N GLU A 247 -11.34 15.26 24.93
CA GLU A 247 -11.54 15.37 26.39
C GLU A 247 -11.31 14.03 27.13
N LEU A 248 -11.22 12.89 26.41
CA LEU A 248 -11.08 11.58 27.03
C LEU A 248 -9.62 11.24 27.38
N GLU A 249 -9.46 10.47 28.45
CA GLU A 249 -8.23 9.74 28.71
C GLU A 249 -8.17 8.45 27.87
N THR A 250 -6.95 7.97 27.56
CA THR A 250 -6.79 6.71 26.80
C THR A 250 -7.45 5.55 27.54
N GLY A 251 -8.33 4.85 26.84
CA GLY A 251 -9.16 3.76 27.35
C GLY A 251 -10.54 4.19 27.84
N GLU A 252 -10.78 5.47 28.02
CA GLU A 252 -12.07 6.02 28.44
C GLU A 252 -13.07 6.03 27.27
N ALA A 253 -14.36 5.91 27.60
CA ALA A 253 -15.46 5.96 26.65
C ALA A 253 -16.50 7.00 27.08
N THR A 254 -17.17 7.62 26.11
CA THR A 254 -18.26 8.56 26.34
C THR A 254 -19.37 8.43 25.32
N GLY A 255 -20.54 8.91 25.64
CA GLY A 255 -21.75 8.90 24.81
C GLY A 255 -23.01 8.95 25.69
N PRO A 256 -24.19 8.97 25.10
CA PRO A 256 -24.49 9.06 23.65
C PRO A 256 -24.11 10.44 23.08
N LEU A 257 -23.46 10.44 21.93
CA LEU A 257 -23.23 11.63 21.12
C LEU A 257 -24.21 11.64 19.95
N GLU A 258 -24.99 12.69 19.81
CA GLU A 258 -25.88 12.88 18.67
C GLU A 258 -25.08 13.38 17.48
N LEU A 259 -24.98 12.57 16.43
CA LEU A 259 -24.31 12.85 15.16
C LEU A 259 -25.32 12.86 14.02
N ASP A 260 -24.90 13.26 12.84
CA ASP A 260 -25.81 13.30 11.67
C ASP A 260 -26.22 11.90 11.21
N GLU A 261 -25.36 10.88 11.43
CA GLU A 261 -25.61 9.48 11.06
C GLU A 261 -26.39 8.69 12.15
N GLY A 262 -26.54 9.22 13.36
CA GLY A 262 -27.17 8.53 14.49
C GLY A 262 -26.58 8.92 15.84
N TYR A 263 -26.54 7.97 16.76
CA TYR A 263 -26.00 8.17 18.10
C TYR A 263 -24.73 7.33 18.29
N ALA A 264 -23.65 7.98 18.64
CA ALA A 264 -22.37 7.31 18.84
C ALA A 264 -21.99 7.17 20.31
N VAL A 265 -21.40 6.04 20.65
CA VAL A 265 -20.56 5.85 21.84
C VAL A 265 -19.13 5.73 21.34
N ILE A 266 -18.23 6.55 21.84
CA ILE A 266 -16.83 6.57 21.42
C ILE A 266 -15.90 6.13 22.52
N ARG A 267 -14.74 5.58 22.14
CA ARG A 267 -13.62 5.27 23.05
C ARG A 267 -12.33 5.80 22.46
N LEU A 268 -11.52 6.48 23.28
CA LEU A 268 -10.17 6.87 22.90
C LEU A 268 -9.22 5.69 23.13
N LEU A 269 -8.64 5.16 22.06
CA LEU A 269 -7.70 4.04 22.11
C LEU A 269 -6.25 4.50 22.32
N GLY A 270 -5.89 5.68 21.78
CA GLY A 270 -4.54 6.22 21.89
C GLY A 270 -4.44 7.67 21.45
N VAL A 271 -3.37 8.33 21.87
CA VAL A 271 -3.01 9.69 21.44
C VAL A 271 -1.58 9.70 20.93
N LYS A 272 -1.37 10.33 19.78
CA LYS A 272 -0.05 10.50 19.16
C LYS A 272 0.18 11.98 18.87
N ILE A 273 1.26 12.52 19.42
CA ILE A 273 1.70 13.90 19.12
C ILE A 273 2.74 13.83 18.02
N ILE A 274 2.42 14.35 16.84
CA ILE A 274 3.36 14.56 15.75
C ILE A 274 4.04 15.89 16.04
N ARG A 275 5.36 15.86 16.22
CA ARG A 275 6.14 17.06 16.51
C ARG A 275 6.23 17.97 15.31
N GLU A 276 6.34 19.26 15.55
CA GLU A 276 6.64 20.25 14.53
C GLU A 276 7.91 19.83 13.76
N ARG A 277 7.87 19.97 12.46
CA ARG A 277 9.02 19.81 11.55
C ARG A 277 9.52 21.21 11.18
N PRO A 278 10.58 21.71 11.84
CA PRO A 278 11.07 23.07 11.60
C PRO A 278 11.60 23.20 10.16
N LEU A 279 11.59 24.42 9.62
CA LEU A 279 12.03 24.71 8.26
C LEU A 279 13.37 24.06 7.90
N GLU A 280 14.34 24.08 8.83
CA GLU A 280 15.66 23.48 8.60
C GLU A 280 15.59 21.96 8.34
N ALA A 281 14.63 21.27 8.95
CA ALA A 281 14.47 19.82 8.78
C ALA A 281 13.76 19.47 7.46
N VAL A 282 12.96 20.38 6.89
CA VAL A 282 12.15 20.14 5.68
C VAL A 282 12.61 20.95 4.46
N ARG A 283 13.68 21.75 4.62
CA ARG A 283 14.21 22.66 3.59
C ARG A 283 14.44 21.97 2.25
N GLU A 284 15.14 20.84 2.25
CA GLU A 284 15.45 20.12 1.02
C GLU A 284 14.23 19.44 0.41
N GLU A 285 13.30 18.99 1.24
CA GLU A 285 12.01 18.44 0.79
C GLU A 285 11.19 19.52 0.08
N ILE A 286 11.08 20.71 0.67
CA ILE A 286 10.38 21.85 0.06
C ILE A 286 11.07 22.28 -1.22
N ARG A 287 12.41 22.37 -1.22
CA ARG A 287 13.20 22.71 -2.41
C ARG A 287 12.89 21.75 -3.55
N MET A 288 12.90 20.44 -3.28
CA MET A 288 12.60 19.42 -4.28
C MET A 288 11.15 19.53 -4.77
N CYS A 289 10.18 19.77 -3.88
CA CYS A 289 8.79 19.98 -4.22
C CYS A 289 8.63 21.15 -5.21
N LEU A 290 9.18 22.32 -4.88
CA LEU A 290 9.12 23.51 -5.72
C LEU A 290 9.89 23.34 -7.05
N ALA A 291 11.00 22.61 -7.03
CA ALA A 291 11.75 22.31 -8.24
C ALA A 291 10.98 21.38 -9.17
N LEU A 292 10.26 20.39 -8.64
CA LEU A 292 9.40 19.50 -9.42
C LEU A 292 8.18 20.22 -10.00
N GLU A 293 7.66 21.24 -9.33
CA GLU A 293 6.59 22.09 -9.90
C GLU A 293 7.04 22.88 -11.13
N GLN A 294 8.33 23.23 -11.22
CA GLN A 294 8.93 23.92 -12.36
C GLN A 294 9.37 22.95 -13.46
N ALA A 295 9.52 21.66 -13.14
CA ALA A 295 10.05 20.66 -14.06
C ALA A 295 9.01 20.20 -15.08
N VAL A 296 9.49 19.62 -16.18
CA VAL A 296 8.62 18.85 -17.08
C VAL A 296 8.06 17.63 -16.33
N PRO A 297 6.82 17.20 -16.63
CA PRO A 297 6.27 15.98 -16.01
C PRO A 297 7.21 14.80 -16.21
N LEU A 298 7.43 14.01 -15.15
CA LEU A 298 8.40 12.89 -15.18
C LEU A 298 8.14 11.93 -16.34
N ARG A 299 6.89 11.60 -16.64
CA ARG A 299 6.52 10.75 -17.79
C ARG A 299 6.95 11.36 -19.13
N GLU A 300 6.90 12.67 -19.24
CA GLU A 300 7.35 13.36 -20.46
C GLU A 300 8.87 13.33 -20.56
N LEU A 301 9.58 13.49 -19.44
CA LEU A 301 11.04 13.33 -19.38
C LEU A 301 11.44 11.90 -19.76
N GLU A 302 10.76 10.87 -19.23
CA GLU A 302 10.99 9.48 -19.60
C GLU A 302 10.87 9.26 -21.10
N ARG A 303 9.80 9.76 -21.72
CA ARG A 303 9.59 9.69 -23.18
C ARG A 303 10.73 10.37 -23.93
N GLN A 304 11.10 11.59 -23.54
CA GLN A 304 12.20 12.34 -24.14
C GLN A 304 13.54 11.61 -24.03
N LEU A 305 13.79 10.91 -22.93
CA LEU A 305 15.01 10.12 -22.76
C LEU A 305 15.04 8.89 -23.66
N LEU A 306 13.94 8.16 -23.80
CA LEU A 306 13.83 7.04 -24.74
C LEU A 306 14.07 7.50 -26.18
N ASP A 307 13.46 8.61 -26.58
CA ASP A 307 13.64 9.21 -27.91
C ASP A 307 15.10 9.65 -28.12
N LYS A 308 15.68 10.34 -27.13
CA LYS A 308 17.05 10.85 -27.16
C LYS A 308 18.09 9.74 -27.32
N TYR A 309 17.90 8.62 -26.65
CA TYR A 309 18.81 7.48 -26.72
C TYR A 309 18.42 6.46 -27.77
N GLY A 310 17.39 6.75 -28.59
CA GLY A 310 17.01 5.95 -29.74
C GLY A 310 16.55 4.54 -29.38
N ALA A 311 15.72 4.42 -28.34
CA ALA A 311 15.17 3.13 -27.90
C ALA A 311 14.47 2.41 -29.07
N GLN A 312 14.88 1.17 -29.36
CA GLN A 312 14.31 0.33 -30.41
C GLN A 312 13.94 -1.04 -29.86
N VAL A 313 12.76 -1.51 -30.20
CA VAL A 313 12.27 -2.85 -29.84
C VAL A 313 12.22 -3.71 -31.11
N PHE A 314 12.90 -4.84 -31.08
CA PHE A 314 13.01 -5.74 -32.23
C PHE A 314 12.05 -6.95 -32.15
N ASP A 315 11.56 -7.30 -30.97
CA ASP A 315 10.56 -8.36 -30.80
C ASP A 315 9.15 -7.76 -30.98
N PRO A 316 8.40 -8.21 -32.03
CA PRO A 316 7.08 -7.64 -32.30
C PRO A 316 6.03 -7.93 -31.20
N ARG A 317 6.33 -8.84 -30.26
CA ARG A 317 5.47 -9.13 -29.10
C ARG A 317 5.61 -8.11 -27.98
N LEU A 318 6.62 -7.23 -28.05
CA LEU A 318 7.04 -6.32 -26.98
C LEU A 318 6.88 -4.84 -27.43
N SER A 319 5.77 -4.50 -28.09
CA SER A 319 5.50 -3.10 -28.46
C SER A 319 5.46 -2.18 -27.24
N LEU A 320 6.04 -0.98 -27.37
CA LEU A 320 6.04 0.07 -26.33
C LEU A 320 4.86 1.06 -26.47
N GLU A 321 3.83 0.70 -27.22
CA GLU A 321 2.65 1.55 -27.43
C GLU A 321 1.83 1.76 -26.15
#